data_2426dc51c8af541a4be0ae127aae22cf
#
_entry.id   2426dc51c8af541a4be0ae127aae22cf
#
_cell.length_a   1.000
_cell.length_b   1.000
_cell.length_c   1.000
_cell.angle_alpha   90.00
_cell.angle_beta   90.00
_cell.angle_gamma   90.00
#
_symmetry.space_group_name_H-M   'P 1'
#
loop_
_entity.id
_entity.type
_entity.pdbx_description
1 polymer ?
#
loop_
_entity_poly.entity_id
_entity_poly.type
_entity_poly.pdbx_seq_one_letter_code
_entity_poly.pdbx_strand_id
1 'polypeptide(L)'
;MGIQERKEREKERRRQQIIVAAKRVFSQKGFNKATMEDIAKEAELSPGTLYLYFKNKEELYASLSLRILQYLHIRVEHVNKEEMAPEEKIDALMEAMYDVYDFDPLIIINMFHLQSSETLKNLSPQLLSEIKELSSKSIGAIATIFEGGIESGLFVEKHPTALADIFWSMFSGVVLWEASKKIINADKDYLKPTLKAAFEIFRRGILK
;
A
#
# COMPACT_ATOMS: atom_id res chain seq x y z
N MET A 1 -10.60 8.66 32.57
CA MET A 1 -11.02 8.58 31.16
C MET A 1 -12.25 9.45 30.95
N GLY A 2 -12.14 10.53 30.16
CA GLY A 2 -13.20 11.48 29.92
C GLY A 2 -14.26 10.96 28.95
N ILE A 3 -15.48 11.51 29.04
CA ILE A 3 -16.58 11.21 28.11
C ILE A 3 -16.17 11.48 26.64
N GLN A 4 -15.35 12.50 26.42
CA GLN A 4 -14.81 12.87 25.10
C GLN A 4 -13.94 11.76 24.50
N GLU A 5 -12.99 11.24 25.27
CA GLU A 5 -12.09 10.14 24.83
C GLU A 5 -12.86 8.85 24.51
N ARG A 6 -13.96 8.60 25.24
CA ARG A 6 -14.82 7.45 24.95
C ARG A 6 -15.57 7.64 23.62
N LYS A 7 -16.07 8.85 23.35
CA LYS A 7 -16.75 9.18 22.09
C LYS A 7 -15.81 9.06 20.89
N GLU A 8 -14.60 9.57 21.02
CA GLU A 8 -13.58 9.49 19.95
C GLU A 8 -13.23 8.02 19.65
N ARG A 9 -13.00 7.20 20.67
CA ARG A 9 -12.72 5.77 20.48
C ARG A 9 -13.88 5.02 19.84
N GLU A 10 -15.12 5.32 20.23
CA GLU A 10 -16.30 4.70 19.62
C GLU A 10 -16.45 5.12 18.16
N LYS A 11 -16.20 6.40 17.84
CA LYS A 11 -16.18 6.92 16.47
C LYS A 11 -15.13 6.22 15.63
N GLU A 12 -13.89 6.09 16.13
CA GLU A 12 -12.82 5.41 15.41
C GLU A 12 -13.11 3.90 15.24
N ARG A 13 -13.63 3.25 16.28
CA ARG A 13 -14.05 1.84 16.17
C ARG A 13 -15.09 1.66 15.06
N ARG A 14 -16.06 2.54 14.99
CA ARG A 14 -17.11 2.51 13.95
C ARG A 14 -16.52 2.76 12.56
N ARG A 15 -15.60 3.72 12.46
CA ARG A 15 -14.89 4.01 11.22
C ARG A 15 -14.13 2.78 10.70
N GLN A 16 -13.46 2.04 11.58
CA GLN A 16 -12.75 0.81 11.23
C GLN A 16 -13.69 -0.33 10.79
N GLN A 17 -14.87 -0.48 11.44
CA GLN A 17 -15.89 -1.44 11.00
C GLN A 17 -16.35 -1.15 9.57
N ILE A 18 -16.59 0.11 9.24
CA ILE A 18 -16.98 0.54 7.89
C ILE A 18 -15.88 0.22 6.87
N ILE A 19 -14.62 0.50 7.18
CA ILE A 19 -13.47 0.21 6.30
C ILE A 19 -13.36 -1.31 6.02
N VAL A 20 -13.58 -2.15 7.04
CA VAL A 20 -13.57 -3.62 6.87
C VAL A 20 -14.72 -4.08 5.96
N ALA A 21 -15.91 -3.54 6.14
CA ALA A 21 -17.06 -3.84 5.27
C ALA A 21 -16.81 -3.38 3.83
N ALA A 22 -16.28 -2.17 3.66
CA ALA A 22 -15.90 -1.65 2.34
C ALA A 22 -14.88 -2.55 1.62
N LYS A 23 -13.87 -3.04 2.34
CA LYS A 23 -12.90 -4.00 1.80
C LYS A 23 -13.58 -5.23 1.22
N ARG A 24 -14.53 -5.84 1.96
CA ARG A 24 -15.27 -7.02 1.51
C ARG A 24 -16.09 -6.73 0.26
N VAL A 25 -16.83 -5.63 0.26
CA VAL A 25 -17.65 -5.23 -0.89
C VAL A 25 -16.80 -4.95 -2.12
N PHE A 26 -15.70 -4.21 -1.99
CA PHE A 26 -14.79 -3.95 -3.11
C PHE A 26 -14.11 -5.21 -3.64
N SER A 27 -13.78 -6.17 -2.76
CA SER A 27 -13.21 -7.47 -3.16
C SER A 27 -14.19 -8.32 -3.94
N GLN A 28 -15.49 -8.27 -3.60
CA GLN A 28 -16.53 -9.08 -4.24
C GLN A 28 -17.05 -8.47 -5.55
N LYS A 29 -17.28 -7.15 -5.57
CA LYS A 29 -17.94 -6.45 -6.68
C LYS A 29 -16.99 -5.63 -7.55
N GLY A 30 -15.76 -5.38 -7.09
CA GLY A 30 -14.86 -4.39 -7.65
C GLY A 30 -15.29 -2.95 -7.33
N PHE A 31 -14.36 -2.00 -7.45
CA PHE A 31 -14.60 -0.59 -7.12
C PHE A 31 -15.76 0.01 -7.93
N ASN A 32 -15.81 -0.25 -9.25
CA ASN A 32 -16.79 0.39 -10.15
C ASN A 32 -18.24 -0.03 -9.85
N LYS A 33 -18.47 -1.29 -9.50
CA LYS A 33 -19.82 -1.83 -9.24
C LYS A 33 -20.27 -1.69 -7.80
N ALA A 34 -19.36 -1.43 -6.87
CA ALA A 34 -19.68 -1.22 -5.46
C ALA A 34 -20.40 0.12 -5.25
N THR A 35 -21.40 0.13 -4.36
CA THR A 35 -22.14 1.33 -3.96
C THR A 35 -21.99 1.60 -2.48
N MET A 36 -22.30 2.82 -2.05
CA MET A 36 -22.34 3.17 -0.63
C MET A 36 -23.44 2.38 0.11
N GLU A 37 -24.53 2.07 -0.55
CA GLU A 37 -25.63 1.26 -0.03
C GLU A 37 -25.18 -0.19 0.23
N ASP A 38 -24.40 -0.78 -0.68
CA ASP A 38 -23.81 -2.11 -0.48
C ASP A 38 -22.91 -2.15 0.75
N ILE A 39 -22.09 -1.11 0.90
CA ILE A 39 -21.14 -1.00 2.03
C ILE A 39 -21.90 -0.77 3.34
N ALA A 40 -22.93 0.07 3.35
CA ALA A 40 -23.78 0.29 4.52
C ALA A 40 -24.46 -1.01 4.97
N LYS A 41 -25.00 -1.79 4.02
CA LYS A 41 -25.60 -3.10 4.28
C LYS A 41 -24.59 -4.08 4.88
N GLU A 42 -23.40 -4.19 4.30
CA GLU A 42 -22.31 -5.06 4.79
C GLU A 42 -21.83 -4.63 6.19
N ALA A 43 -21.83 -3.32 6.47
CA ALA A 43 -21.45 -2.76 7.77
C ALA A 43 -22.59 -2.84 8.81
N GLU A 44 -23.79 -3.33 8.45
CA GLU A 44 -24.99 -3.34 9.27
C GLU A 44 -25.39 -1.93 9.74
N LEU A 45 -25.28 -0.95 8.83
CA LEU A 45 -25.61 0.46 9.08
C LEU A 45 -26.64 0.98 8.08
N SER A 46 -27.35 2.05 8.48
CA SER A 46 -28.11 2.83 7.51
C SER A 46 -27.16 3.61 6.59
N PRO A 47 -27.52 3.87 5.30
CA PRO A 47 -26.73 4.73 4.44
C PRO A 47 -26.46 6.11 5.04
N GLY A 48 -27.45 6.72 5.71
CA GLY A 48 -27.29 7.99 6.41
C GLY A 48 -26.20 7.95 7.49
N THR A 49 -26.12 6.84 8.25
CA THR A 49 -25.05 6.65 9.23
C THR A 49 -23.69 6.54 8.56
N LEU A 50 -23.59 5.82 7.43
CA LEU A 50 -22.34 5.68 6.69
C LEU A 50 -21.82 7.04 6.20
N TYR A 51 -22.69 7.89 5.67
CA TYR A 51 -22.33 9.23 5.19
C TYR A 51 -21.86 10.19 6.28
N LEU A 52 -22.09 9.90 7.57
CA LEU A 52 -21.47 10.66 8.67
C LEU A 52 -19.97 10.41 8.82
N TYR A 53 -19.47 9.29 8.29
CA TYR A 53 -18.07 8.88 8.39
C TYR A 53 -17.29 9.07 7.10
N PHE A 54 -17.91 8.86 5.95
CA PHE A 54 -17.29 8.91 4.62
C PHE A 54 -18.23 9.55 3.61
N LYS A 55 -17.74 10.56 2.91
CA LYS A 55 -18.54 11.33 1.95
C LYS A 55 -18.92 10.54 0.70
N ASN A 56 -18.02 9.65 0.27
CA ASN A 56 -18.17 8.86 -0.95
C ASN A 56 -17.34 7.58 -0.87
N LYS A 57 -17.48 6.71 -1.87
CA LYS A 57 -16.72 5.45 -1.94
C LYS A 57 -15.24 5.66 -2.22
N GLU A 58 -14.87 6.77 -2.84
CA GLU A 58 -13.49 7.17 -3.10
C GLU A 58 -12.73 7.42 -1.80
N GLU A 59 -13.33 8.08 -0.81
CA GLU A 59 -12.74 8.26 0.53
C GLU A 59 -12.56 6.94 1.28
N LEU A 60 -13.51 6.02 1.17
CA LEU A 60 -13.39 4.67 1.74
C LEU A 60 -12.23 3.90 1.11
N TYR A 61 -12.15 3.95 -0.20
CA TYR A 61 -11.11 3.29 -0.96
C TYR A 61 -9.72 3.85 -0.66
N ALA A 62 -9.60 5.18 -0.59
CA ALA A 62 -8.39 5.87 -0.19
C ALA A 62 -7.97 5.53 1.26
N SER A 63 -8.94 5.37 2.16
CA SER A 63 -8.65 4.95 3.54
C SER A 63 -8.14 3.51 3.63
N LEU A 64 -8.56 2.62 2.73
CA LEU A 64 -7.98 1.28 2.60
C LEU A 64 -6.52 1.36 2.13
N SER A 65 -6.23 2.15 1.12
CA SER A 65 -4.87 2.35 0.60
C SER A 65 -3.94 2.96 1.65
N LEU A 66 -4.45 3.89 2.48
CA LEU A 66 -3.68 4.46 3.58
C LEU A 66 -3.20 3.38 4.58
N ARG A 67 -4.05 2.41 4.92
CA ARG A 67 -3.67 1.32 5.84
C ARG A 67 -2.51 0.48 5.31
N ILE A 68 -2.39 0.38 4.00
CA ILE A 68 -1.31 -0.41 3.41
C ILE A 68 -0.03 0.38 3.30
N LEU A 69 -0.14 1.66 2.97
CA LEU A 69 1.00 2.56 3.08
C LEU A 69 1.54 2.58 4.51
N GLN A 70 0.66 2.55 5.52
CA GLN A 70 1.07 2.42 6.92
C GLN A 70 1.81 1.11 7.17
N TYR A 71 1.26 -0.01 6.71
CA TYR A 71 1.91 -1.31 6.86
C TYR A 71 3.25 -1.37 6.12
N LEU A 72 3.32 -0.91 4.88
CA LEU A 72 4.56 -0.78 4.13
C LEU A 72 5.60 0.03 4.90
N HIS A 73 5.21 1.22 5.36
CA HIS A 73 6.11 2.09 6.12
C HIS A 73 6.67 1.40 7.37
N ILE A 74 5.81 0.73 8.16
CA ILE A 74 6.24 -0.01 9.35
C ILE A 74 7.22 -1.13 8.98
N ARG A 75 6.97 -1.89 7.90
CA ARG A 75 7.85 -2.98 7.47
C ARG A 75 9.22 -2.47 7.02
N VAL A 76 9.26 -1.38 6.25
CA VAL A 76 10.51 -0.78 5.78
C VAL A 76 11.29 -0.14 6.92
N GLU A 77 10.61 0.57 7.83
CA GLU A 77 11.24 1.14 9.02
C GLU A 77 11.84 0.06 9.94
N HIS A 78 11.22 -1.12 10.00
CA HIS A 78 11.79 -2.25 10.73
C HIS A 78 13.12 -2.68 10.11
N VAL A 79 13.18 -2.84 8.78
CA VAL A 79 14.43 -3.15 8.07
C VAL A 79 15.52 -2.10 8.31
N ASN A 80 15.16 -0.81 8.32
CA ASN A 80 16.11 0.27 8.57
C ASN A 80 16.75 0.19 9.98
N LYS A 81 15.96 -0.22 10.97
CA LYS A 81 16.41 -0.26 12.39
C LYS A 81 17.25 -1.49 12.73
N GLU A 82 17.18 -2.53 11.93
CA GLU A 82 17.99 -3.72 12.17
C GLU A 82 19.47 -3.46 11.84
N GLU A 83 20.35 -4.00 12.70
CA GLU A 83 21.79 -3.97 12.47
C GLU A 83 22.19 -5.09 11.50
N MET A 84 22.12 -4.78 10.21
CA MET A 84 22.41 -5.71 9.10
C MET A 84 23.39 -5.08 8.13
N ALA A 85 24.16 -5.92 7.42
CA ALA A 85 24.92 -5.47 6.26
C ALA A 85 24.00 -4.93 5.15
N PRO A 86 24.46 -3.98 4.30
CA PRO A 86 23.63 -3.39 3.26
C PRO A 86 22.99 -4.42 2.31
N GLU A 87 23.68 -5.50 1.96
CA GLU A 87 23.14 -6.58 1.13
C GLU A 87 22.00 -7.33 1.84
N GLU A 88 22.16 -7.59 3.13
CA GLU A 88 21.12 -8.25 3.95
C GLU A 88 19.88 -7.37 4.08
N LYS A 89 20.06 -6.03 4.16
CA LYS A 89 18.94 -5.07 4.15
C LYS A 89 18.16 -5.10 2.85
N ILE A 90 18.81 -5.30 1.70
CA ILE A 90 18.11 -5.47 0.43
C ILE A 90 17.27 -6.75 0.44
N ASP A 91 17.82 -7.87 0.91
CA ASP A 91 17.08 -9.11 1.00
C ASP A 91 15.88 -8.99 1.98
N ALA A 92 16.09 -8.35 3.13
CA ALA A 92 15.02 -8.04 4.09
C ALA A 92 13.95 -7.08 3.51
N LEU A 93 14.35 -6.10 2.69
CA LEU A 93 13.42 -5.22 1.99
C LEU A 93 12.56 -6.01 0.98
N MET A 94 13.16 -6.96 0.25
CA MET A 94 12.43 -7.84 -0.67
C MET A 94 11.40 -8.70 0.07
N GLU A 95 11.76 -9.27 1.21
CA GLU A 95 10.83 -10.00 2.08
C GLU A 95 9.70 -9.09 2.60
N ALA A 96 10.04 -7.86 3.01
CA ALA A 96 9.03 -6.88 3.42
C ALA A 96 8.00 -6.59 2.29
N MET A 97 8.42 -6.61 1.03
CA MET A 97 7.50 -6.44 -0.11
C MET A 97 6.57 -7.65 -0.29
N TYR A 98 7.06 -8.88 -0.05
CA TYR A 98 6.18 -10.06 -0.03
C TYR A 98 5.15 -9.97 1.09
N ASP A 99 5.55 -9.54 2.29
CA ASP A 99 4.62 -9.33 3.41
C ASP A 99 3.55 -8.28 3.08
N VAL A 100 3.93 -7.18 2.43
CA VAL A 100 2.99 -6.14 1.99
C VAL A 100 2.01 -6.69 0.96
N TYR A 101 2.47 -7.50 0.03
CA TYR A 101 1.60 -8.16 -0.93
C TYR A 101 0.65 -9.15 -0.25
N ASP A 102 1.17 -10.03 0.60
CA ASP A 102 0.38 -11.07 1.28
C ASP A 102 -0.62 -10.47 2.28
N PHE A 103 -0.34 -9.27 2.83
CA PHE A 103 -1.27 -8.54 3.69
C PHE A 103 -2.57 -8.16 2.96
N ASP A 104 -2.48 -7.68 1.72
CA ASP A 104 -3.65 -7.47 0.86
C ASP A 104 -3.29 -7.36 -0.63
N PRO A 105 -3.41 -8.46 -1.39
CA PRO A 105 -3.06 -8.48 -2.81
C PRO A 105 -3.82 -7.49 -3.69
N LEU A 106 -5.05 -7.11 -3.30
CA LEU A 106 -5.87 -6.17 -4.07
C LEU A 106 -5.42 -4.72 -3.94
N ILE A 107 -4.57 -4.45 -2.97
CA ILE A 107 -4.21 -3.10 -2.55
C ILE A 107 -3.32 -2.38 -3.55
N ILE A 108 -2.34 -3.07 -4.12
CA ILE A 108 -1.42 -2.44 -5.07
C ILE A 108 -2.20 -2.11 -6.35
N ILE A 109 -3.10 -2.99 -6.75
CA ILE A 109 -4.06 -2.72 -7.84
C ILE A 109 -4.90 -1.49 -7.47
N ASN A 110 -5.31 -1.39 -6.23
CA ASN A 110 -6.11 -0.31 -5.71
C ASN A 110 -5.35 1.02 -5.61
N MET A 111 -4.06 1.01 -5.27
CA MET A 111 -3.22 2.21 -5.27
C MET A 111 -3.12 2.85 -6.66
N PHE A 112 -3.08 2.07 -7.72
CA PHE A 112 -3.07 2.60 -9.08
C PHE A 112 -4.42 3.22 -9.49
N HIS A 113 -5.54 2.66 -9.04
CA HIS A 113 -6.83 3.32 -9.23
C HIS A 113 -6.92 4.68 -8.51
N LEU A 114 -6.29 4.81 -7.34
CA LEU A 114 -6.20 6.10 -6.65
C LEU A 114 -5.32 7.11 -7.36
N GLN A 115 -4.23 6.66 -7.98
CA GLN A 115 -3.33 7.53 -8.74
C GLN A 115 -3.95 8.03 -10.05
N SER A 116 -5.01 7.40 -10.53
CA SER A 116 -5.79 7.95 -11.65
C SER A 116 -6.45 9.27 -11.22
N SER A 117 -6.22 10.31 -11.98
CA SER A 117 -6.39 11.73 -11.64
C SER A 117 -7.76 12.17 -11.09
N GLU A 118 -8.84 11.46 -11.35
CA GLU A 118 -10.17 11.86 -10.90
C GLU A 118 -10.46 11.45 -9.45
N THR A 119 -10.00 10.28 -9.04
CA THR A 119 -10.24 9.80 -7.67
C THR A 119 -9.58 10.71 -6.64
N LEU A 120 -8.34 11.15 -6.89
CA LEU A 120 -7.62 12.07 -5.99
C LEU A 120 -8.29 13.42 -5.82
N LYS A 121 -9.00 13.92 -6.86
CA LYS A 121 -9.72 15.21 -6.78
C LYS A 121 -10.94 15.16 -5.85
N ASN A 122 -11.49 13.98 -5.62
CA ASN A 122 -12.69 13.78 -4.81
C ASN A 122 -12.41 13.49 -3.32
N LEU A 123 -11.11 13.42 -2.94
CA LEU A 123 -10.70 13.19 -1.56
C LEU A 123 -10.74 14.46 -0.74
N SER A 124 -10.99 14.31 0.56
CA SER A 124 -10.81 15.42 1.49
C SER A 124 -9.34 15.87 1.51
N PRO A 125 -9.07 17.19 1.66
CA PRO A 125 -7.70 17.70 1.73
C PRO A 125 -6.84 17.01 2.81
N GLN A 126 -7.46 16.68 3.94
CA GLN A 126 -6.80 15.97 5.03
C GLN A 126 -6.34 14.58 4.60
N LEU A 127 -7.22 13.76 4.02
CA LEU A 127 -6.89 12.40 3.59
C LEU A 127 -5.83 12.40 2.48
N LEU A 128 -5.93 13.36 1.55
CA LEU A 128 -4.93 13.54 0.50
C LEU A 128 -3.55 13.90 1.09
N SER A 129 -3.51 14.76 2.11
CA SER A 129 -2.28 15.13 2.81
C SER A 129 -1.65 13.93 3.53
N GLU A 130 -2.47 13.14 4.23
CA GLU A 130 -2.03 11.92 4.92
C GLU A 130 -1.42 10.89 3.95
N ILE A 131 -2.07 10.66 2.80
CA ILE A 131 -1.57 9.75 1.75
C ILE A 131 -0.23 10.26 1.20
N LYS A 132 -0.13 11.54 0.86
CA LYS A 132 1.11 12.15 0.33
C LYS A 132 2.25 12.03 1.32
N GLU A 133 2.01 12.39 2.58
CA GLU A 133 3.01 12.36 3.64
C GLU A 133 3.53 10.93 3.84
N LEU A 134 2.62 9.96 3.96
CA LEU A 134 2.99 8.57 4.21
C LEU A 134 3.67 7.92 2.99
N SER A 135 3.25 8.26 1.78
CA SER A 135 3.94 7.83 0.55
C SER A 135 5.37 8.36 0.50
N SER A 136 5.57 9.66 0.79
CA SER A 136 6.91 10.26 0.84
C SER A 136 7.79 9.63 1.91
N LYS A 137 7.24 9.39 3.11
CA LYS A 137 7.96 8.70 4.20
C LYS A 137 8.36 7.28 3.81
N SER A 138 7.48 6.53 3.15
CA SER A 138 7.76 5.15 2.74
C SER A 138 8.86 5.09 1.68
N ILE A 139 8.79 5.94 0.65
CA ILE A 139 9.85 6.03 -0.37
C ILE A 139 11.17 6.53 0.25
N GLY A 140 11.12 7.51 1.15
CA GLY A 140 12.30 7.98 1.90
C GLY A 140 12.94 6.87 2.73
N ALA A 141 12.15 6.06 3.43
CA ALA A 141 12.65 4.93 4.20
C ALA A 141 13.31 3.86 3.33
N ILE A 142 12.77 3.58 2.12
CA ILE A 142 13.42 2.71 1.13
C ILE A 142 14.74 3.34 0.63
N ALA A 143 14.75 4.64 0.35
CA ALA A 143 15.93 5.36 -0.11
C ALA A 143 17.07 5.30 0.92
N THR A 144 16.78 5.36 2.22
CA THR A 144 17.77 5.24 3.30
C THR A 144 18.51 3.90 3.26
N ILE A 145 17.84 2.79 2.89
CA ILE A 145 18.48 1.48 2.71
C ILE A 145 19.52 1.55 1.58
N PHE A 146 19.15 2.17 0.45
CA PHE A 146 20.07 2.32 -0.69
C PHE A 146 21.22 3.29 -0.38
N GLU A 147 20.95 4.38 0.34
CA GLU A 147 21.96 5.36 0.77
C GLU A 147 23.08 4.67 1.57
N GLY A 148 22.73 3.85 2.56
CA GLY A 148 23.72 3.10 3.35
C GLY A 148 24.58 2.15 2.52
N GLY A 149 24.02 1.52 1.49
CA GLY A 149 24.77 0.66 0.57
C GLY A 149 25.69 1.45 -0.39
N ILE A 150 25.27 2.65 -0.80
CA ILE A 150 26.11 3.56 -1.62
C ILE A 150 27.26 4.11 -0.78
N GLU A 151 26.99 4.58 0.44
CA GLU A 151 28.01 5.11 1.36
C GLU A 151 29.07 4.07 1.74
N SER A 152 28.67 2.80 1.89
CA SER A 152 29.59 1.70 2.12
C SER A 152 30.43 1.28 0.88
N GLY A 153 30.12 1.85 -0.29
CA GLY A 153 30.78 1.55 -1.55
C GLY A 153 30.34 0.25 -2.23
N LEU A 154 29.36 -0.46 -1.68
CA LEU A 154 28.85 -1.73 -2.18
C LEU A 154 27.89 -1.58 -3.36
N PHE A 155 27.13 -0.47 -3.39
CA PHE A 155 26.14 -0.23 -4.44
C PHE A 155 26.65 0.79 -5.47
N VAL A 156 26.04 0.73 -6.65
CA VAL A 156 26.28 1.70 -7.72
C VAL A 156 25.96 3.12 -7.27
N GLU A 157 26.77 4.09 -7.69
CA GLU A 157 26.60 5.51 -7.38
C GLU A 157 25.44 6.10 -8.17
N LYS A 158 24.24 5.98 -7.62
CA LYS A 158 23.00 6.55 -8.15
C LYS A 158 22.29 7.33 -7.01
N HIS A 159 21.36 8.20 -7.39
CA HIS A 159 20.57 8.92 -6.39
C HIS A 159 19.71 7.92 -5.59
N PRO A 160 19.76 7.88 -4.24
CA PRO A 160 19.05 6.89 -3.43
C PRO A 160 17.55 6.86 -3.70
N THR A 161 16.91 8.03 -3.83
CA THR A 161 15.49 8.13 -4.16
C THR A 161 15.18 7.56 -5.55
N ALA A 162 16.06 7.72 -6.54
CA ALA A 162 15.85 7.13 -7.86
C ALA A 162 15.89 5.59 -7.80
N LEU A 163 16.78 5.01 -7.00
CA LEU A 163 16.78 3.56 -6.76
C LEU A 163 15.50 3.10 -6.04
N ALA A 164 15.02 3.87 -5.06
CA ALA A 164 13.77 3.59 -4.37
C ALA A 164 12.57 3.65 -5.31
N ASP A 165 12.48 4.64 -6.19
CA ASP A 165 11.43 4.77 -7.19
C ASP A 165 11.45 3.62 -8.20
N ILE A 166 12.65 3.22 -8.68
CA ILE A 166 12.81 2.06 -9.57
C ILE A 166 12.36 0.78 -8.87
N PHE A 167 12.80 0.57 -7.63
CA PHE A 167 12.44 -0.61 -6.83
C PHE A 167 10.92 -0.70 -6.63
N TRP A 168 10.30 0.41 -6.21
CA TRP A 168 8.85 0.48 -6.03
C TRP A 168 8.09 0.28 -7.34
N SER A 169 8.53 0.91 -8.43
CA SER A 169 7.92 0.79 -9.75
C SER A 169 8.01 -0.63 -10.30
N MET A 170 9.15 -1.29 -10.11
CA MET A 170 9.35 -2.69 -10.49
C MET A 170 8.40 -3.61 -9.72
N PHE A 171 8.37 -3.51 -8.39
CA PHE A 171 7.48 -4.30 -7.53
C PHE A 171 6.02 -4.13 -7.92
N SER A 172 5.57 -2.88 -7.96
CA SER A 172 4.17 -2.56 -8.26
C SER A 172 3.79 -2.95 -9.70
N GLY A 173 4.69 -2.74 -10.67
CA GLY A 173 4.48 -3.12 -12.06
C GLY A 173 4.32 -4.63 -12.24
N VAL A 174 5.14 -5.44 -11.57
CA VAL A 174 5.00 -6.91 -11.59
C VAL A 174 3.67 -7.34 -10.98
N VAL A 175 3.28 -6.79 -9.83
CA VAL A 175 2.00 -7.11 -9.19
C VAL A 175 0.82 -6.80 -10.09
N LEU A 176 0.81 -5.61 -10.71
CA LEU A 176 -0.25 -5.22 -11.65
C LEU A 176 -0.32 -6.11 -12.88
N TRP A 177 0.84 -6.40 -13.47
CA TRP A 177 0.90 -7.22 -14.66
C TRP A 177 0.39 -8.63 -14.39
N GLU A 178 0.83 -9.25 -13.30
CA GLU A 178 0.36 -10.57 -12.92
C GLU A 178 -1.13 -10.59 -12.57
N ALA A 179 -1.64 -9.56 -11.88
CA ALA A 179 -3.06 -9.41 -11.63
C ALA A 179 -3.89 -9.29 -12.92
N SER A 180 -3.37 -8.55 -13.92
CA SER A 180 -4.01 -8.43 -15.23
C SER A 180 -4.07 -9.76 -15.98
N LYS A 181 -2.99 -10.57 -15.90
CA LYS A 181 -2.96 -11.90 -16.51
C LYS A 181 -3.98 -12.87 -15.91
N LYS A 182 -4.25 -12.77 -14.60
CA LYS A 182 -5.28 -13.61 -13.93
C LYS A 182 -6.69 -13.36 -14.46
N ILE A 183 -6.99 -12.19 -14.99
CA ILE A 183 -8.28 -11.89 -15.64
C ILE A 183 -8.44 -12.73 -16.93
N ILE A 184 -7.33 -12.96 -17.64
CA ILE A 184 -7.34 -13.72 -18.91
C ILE A 184 -7.19 -15.21 -18.67
N ASN A 185 -6.43 -15.62 -17.67
CA ASN A 185 -6.15 -17.02 -17.33
C ASN A 185 -6.04 -17.20 -15.82
N ALA A 186 -7.16 -17.55 -15.19
CA ALA A 186 -7.29 -17.65 -13.73
C ALA A 186 -6.42 -18.74 -13.10
N ASP A 187 -6.06 -19.78 -13.87
CA ASP A 187 -5.35 -20.96 -13.35
C ASP A 187 -3.85 -20.76 -13.17
N LYS A 188 -3.31 -19.62 -13.67
CA LYS A 188 -1.88 -19.36 -13.63
C LYS A 188 -1.56 -18.26 -12.62
N ASP A 189 -0.73 -18.58 -11.64
CA ASP A 189 -0.16 -17.66 -10.68
C ASP A 189 1.37 -17.68 -10.74
N TYR A 190 1.94 -16.69 -11.41
CA TYR A 190 3.40 -16.55 -11.53
C TYR A 190 3.94 -15.36 -10.71
N LEU A 191 3.13 -14.77 -9.82
CA LEU A 191 3.52 -13.56 -9.12
C LEU A 191 4.82 -13.74 -8.30
N LYS A 192 4.83 -14.70 -7.38
CA LYS A 192 6.00 -14.92 -6.52
C LYS A 192 7.26 -15.29 -7.32
N PRO A 193 7.20 -16.21 -8.30
CA PRO A 193 8.35 -16.46 -9.18
C PRO A 193 8.83 -15.24 -9.98
N THR A 194 7.89 -14.44 -10.52
CA THR A 194 8.23 -13.24 -11.29
C THR A 194 8.86 -12.16 -10.41
N LEU A 195 8.29 -11.91 -9.21
CA LEU A 195 8.87 -10.98 -8.23
C LEU A 195 10.26 -11.43 -7.80
N LYS A 196 10.46 -12.72 -7.52
CA LYS A 196 11.78 -13.26 -7.15
C LYS A 196 12.80 -12.98 -8.24
N ALA A 197 12.47 -13.29 -9.49
CA ALA A 197 13.37 -13.01 -10.63
C ALA A 197 13.65 -11.51 -10.79
N ALA A 198 12.62 -10.65 -10.64
CA ALA A 198 12.77 -9.21 -10.71
C ALA A 198 13.70 -8.67 -9.60
N PHE A 199 13.52 -9.13 -8.38
CA PHE A 199 14.36 -8.76 -7.24
C PHE A 199 15.82 -9.24 -7.42
N GLU A 200 16.03 -10.48 -7.90
CA GLU A 200 17.39 -10.99 -8.18
C GLU A 200 18.08 -10.16 -9.26
N ILE A 201 17.37 -9.79 -10.33
CA ILE A 201 17.92 -8.94 -11.40
C ILE A 201 18.26 -7.55 -10.85
N PHE A 202 17.35 -6.95 -10.07
CA PHE A 202 17.56 -5.64 -9.46
C PHE A 202 18.77 -5.66 -8.51
N ARG A 203 18.84 -6.64 -7.61
CA ARG A 203 19.94 -6.82 -6.67
C ARG A 203 21.29 -6.90 -7.38
N ARG A 204 21.38 -7.74 -8.41
CA ARG A 204 22.61 -7.86 -9.22
C ARG A 204 22.97 -6.56 -9.96
N GLY A 205 21.96 -5.79 -10.38
CA GLY A 205 22.17 -4.54 -11.11
C GLY A 205 22.64 -3.38 -10.23
N ILE A 206 22.41 -3.43 -8.92
CA ILE A 206 22.84 -2.38 -7.98
C ILE A 206 24.15 -2.69 -7.27
N LEU A 207 24.58 -3.96 -7.20
CA LEU A 207 25.87 -4.35 -6.66
C LEU A 207 27.01 -3.93 -7.61
N LYS A 208 28.16 -3.46 -7.02
CA LYS A 208 29.39 -3.16 -7.77
C LYS A 208 30.22 -4.42 -8.01
#